data_472746087a202c1489150c8e4ab80ffc
#
_entry.id   472746087a202c1489150c8e4ab80ffc
#
_cell.length_a   1.000
_cell.length_b   1.000
_cell.length_c   1.000
_cell.angle_alpha   90.00
_cell.angle_beta   90.00
_cell.angle_gamma   90.00
#
_symmetry.space_group_name_H-M   'P 1'
#
loop_
_entity.id
_entity.type
_entity.pdbx_description
1 polymer ?
#
loop_
_entity_poly.entity_id
_entity_poly.type
_entity_poly.pdbx_seq_one_letter_code
_entity_poly.pdbx_strand_id
1 'polypeptide(L)'
;MHVLTVVDHPNPASFTAAAAAQFMKGAEAAGHTIEKADLHAEGFDPRWSMADIEADDTGIAAPDVRKEQARIARADAICLVFPLFWW
;
A
#
# COMPACT_ATOMS: atom_id res chain seq x y z
N MET A 1 2.47 14.38 -10.64
CA MET A 1 1.44 13.41 -10.18
C MET A 1 1.69 13.04 -8.73
N HIS A 2 0.66 12.65 -8.03
CA HIS A 2 0.78 12.05 -6.70
C HIS A 2 0.82 10.52 -6.85
N VAL A 3 1.91 9.91 -6.42
CA VAL A 3 2.17 8.48 -6.62
C VAL A 3 2.06 7.74 -5.29
N LEU A 4 1.14 6.77 -5.21
CA LEU A 4 1.04 5.87 -4.09
C LEU A 4 1.91 4.65 -4.35
N THR A 5 2.90 4.41 -3.51
CA THR A 5 3.76 3.23 -3.58
C THR A 5 3.35 2.26 -2.47
N VAL A 6 2.82 1.12 -2.88
CA VAL A 6 2.39 0.06 -1.97
C VAL A 6 3.46 -1.02 -1.92
N VAL A 7 4.02 -1.26 -0.74
CA VAL A 7 5.05 -2.27 -0.54
C VAL A 7 4.67 -3.19 0.62
N ASP A 8 4.96 -4.47 0.48
CA ASP A 8 4.72 -5.46 1.52
C ASP A 8 5.85 -6.48 1.54
N HIS A 9 6.64 -6.48 2.61
CA HIS A 9 7.67 -7.47 2.87
C HIS A 9 8.02 -7.45 4.37
N PRO A 10 8.17 -8.62 5.00
CA PRO A 10 8.48 -8.68 6.43
C PRO A 10 9.88 -8.19 6.79
N ASN A 11 10.83 -8.22 5.85
CA ASN A 11 12.19 -7.75 6.07
C ASN A 11 12.39 -6.37 5.44
N PRO A 12 12.59 -5.31 6.25
CA PRO A 12 12.82 -3.96 5.72
C PRO A 12 14.16 -3.80 4.97
N ALA A 13 15.07 -4.77 5.11
CA ALA A 13 16.34 -4.80 4.38
C ALA A 13 16.27 -5.68 3.12
N SER A 14 15.08 -6.07 2.69
CA SER A 14 14.90 -6.92 1.51
C SER A 14 15.17 -6.18 0.20
N PHE A 15 15.38 -6.95 -0.87
CA PHE A 15 15.44 -6.40 -2.23
C PHE A 15 14.15 -5.69 -2.59
N THR A 16 13.00 -6.22 -2.19
CA THR A 16 11.69 -5.60 -2.41
C THR A 16 11.64 -4.20 -1.81
N ALA A 17 12.08 -4.04 -0.56
CA ALA A 17 12.12 -2.74 0.10
C ALA A 17 13.09 -1.78 -0.60
N ALA A 18 14.25 -2.27 -1.04
CA ALA A 18 15.23 -1.47 -1.78
C ALA A 18 14.68 -1.00 -3.13
N ALA A 19 13.97 -1.87 -3.84
CA ALA A 19 13.34 -1.53 -5.12
C ALA A 19 12.27 -0.44 -4.93
N ALA A 20 11.45 -0.55 -3.90
CA ALA A 20 10.44 0.46 -3.57
C ALA A 20 11.10 1.81 -3.26
N ALA A 21 12.17 1.82 -2.47
CA ALA A 21 12.90 3.03 -2.11
C ALA A 21 13.51 3.72 -3.35
N GLN A 22 14.09 2.96 -4.26
CA GLN A 22 14.65 3.50 -5.49
C GLN A 22 13.58 4.06 -6.42
N PHE A 23 12.46 3.37 -6.53
CA PHE A 23 11.32 3.88 -7.31
C PHE A 23 10.83 5.22 -6.77
N MET A 24 10.63 5.32 -5.45
CA MET A 24 10.15 6.56 -4.82
C MET A 24 11.15 7.69 -5.00
N LYS A 25 12.44 7.41 -4.85
CA LYS A 25 13.52 8.39 -5.05
C LYS A 25 13.53 8.93 -6.47
N GLY A 26 13.37 8.05 -7.47
CA GLY A 26 13.30 8.45 -8.87
C GLY A 26 12.08 9.30 -9.18
N ALA A 27 10.93 8.94 -8.63
CA ALA A 27 9.70 9.70 -8.83
C ALA A 27 9.78 11.10 -8.21
N GLU A 28 10.34 11.22 -6.99
CA GLU A 28 10.57 12.52 -6.36
C GLU A 28 11.55 13.37 -7.16
N ALA A 29 12.61 12.78 -7.67
CA ALA A 29 13.60 13.48 -8.50
C ALA A 29 12.96 14.01 -9.80
N ALA A 30 11.94 13.34 -10.30
CA ALA A 30 11.18 13.77 -11.48
C ALA A 30 10.08 14.80 -11.17
N GLY A 31 9.96 15.23 -9.93
CA GLY A 31 9.02 16.27 -9.53
C GLY A 31 7.65 15.77 -9.07
N HIS A 32 7.49 14.47 -8.86
CA HIS A 32 6.24 13.90 -8.35
C HIS A 32 6.21 13.88 -6.83
N THR A 33 5.01 13.90 -6.26
CA THR A 33 4.85 13.69 -4.82
C THR A 33 4.62 12.20 -4.55
N ILE A 34 5.05 11.74 -3.38
CA ILE A 34 5.05 10.32 -3.02
C ILE A 34 4.27 10.11 -1.73
N GLU A 35 3.46 9.07 -1.72
CA GLU A 35 2.89 8.51 -0.49
C GLU A 35 3.25 7.03 -0.43
N LYS A 36 3.74 6.57 0.72
CA LYS A 36 4.16 5.17 0.91
C LYS A 36 3.15 4.44 1.77
N ALA A 37 2.66 3.31 1.29
CA ALA A 37 1.87 2.36 2.07
C ALA A 37 2.72 1.12 2.31
N ASP A 38 3.36 1.03 3.47
CA ASP A 38 4.13 -0.14 3.88
C ASP A 38 3.21 -1.04 4.70
N LEU A 39 2.53 -1.95 4.01
CA LEU A 39 1.45 -2.74 4.60
C LEU A 39 1.93 -3.62 5.75
N HIS A 40 3.12 -4.21 5.63
CA HIS A 40 3.65 -5.06 6.70
C HIS A 40 4.02 -4.23 7.93
N ALA A 41 4.76 -3.14 7.75
CA ALA A 41 5.16 -2.26 8.85
C ALA A 41 3.97 -1.62 9.56
N GLU A 42 2.91 -1.32 8.80
CA GLU A 42 1.69 -0.72 9.34
C GLU A 42 0.74 -1.74 9.98
N GLY A 43 1.05 -3.03 9.85
CA GLY A 43 0.24 -4.08 10.44
C GLY A 43 -1.11 -4.27 9.74
N PHE A 44 -1.17 -3.99 8.44
CA PHE A 44 -2.40 -4.21 7.67
C PHE A 44 -2.79 -5.69 7.69
N ASP A 45 -4.05 -5.98 8.05
CA ASP A 45 -4.58 -7.33 8.10
C ASP A 45 -5.47 -7.60 6.89
N PRO A 46 -5.01 -8.39 5.90
CA PRO A 46 -5.79 -8.66 4.69
C PRO A 46 -6.87 -9.74 4.88
N ARG A 47 -6.97 -10.35 6.07
CA ARG A 47 -7.91 -11.44 6.29
C ARG A 47 -9.36 -10.94 6.26
N TRP A 48 -10.22 -11.71 5.65
CA TRP A 48 -11.65 -11.47 5.69
C TRP A 48 -12.16 -11.72 7.12
N SER A 49 -12.90 -10.76 7.67
CA SER A 49 -13.32 -10.81 9.08
C SER A 49 -14.80 -10.48 9.21
N MET A 50 -15.32 -10.63 10.44
CA MET A 50 -16.70 -10.24 10.74
C MET A 50 -16.95 -8.75 10.52
N ALA A 51 -15.92 -7.91 10.74
CA ALA A 51 -16.01 -6.47 10.47
C ALA A 51 -16.26 -6.20 8.99
N ASP A 52 -15.68 -6.99 8.09
CA ASP A 52 -15.89 -6.85 6.65
C ASP A 52 -17.29 -7.27 6.25
N ILE A 53 -17.84 -8.31 6.86
CA ILE A 53 -19.21 -8.75 6.63
C ILE A 53 -20.20 -7.67 7.10
N GLU A 54 -19.97 -7.09 8.27
CA GLU A 54 -20.79 -6.00 8.79
C GLU A 54 -20.71 -4.76 7.91
N ALA A 55 -19.54 -4.47 7.35
CA ALA A 55 -19.36 -3.37 6.42
C ALA A 55 -20.20 -3.57 5.14
N ASP A 56 -20.26 -4.79 4.62
CA ASP A 56 -21.10 -5.12 3.47
C ASP A 56 -22.58 -4.85 3.79
N ASP A 57 -23.02 -5.23 4.98
CA ASP A 57 -24.42 -5.06 5.40
C ASP A 57 -24.80 -3.58 5.59
N THR A 58 -23.89 -2.77 6.08
CA THR A 58 -24.12 -1.34 6.36
C THR A 58 -23.74 -0.42 5.22
N GLY A 59 -22.94 -0.88 4.28
CA GLY A 59 -22.36 -0.05 3.22
C GLY A 59 -21.25 0.88 3.69
N ILE A 60 -20.77 0.72 4.93
CA ILE A 60 -19.70 1.55 5.51
C ILE A 60 -18.49 0.65 5.76
N ALA A 61 -17.39 0.92 5.04
CA ALA A 61 -16.17 0.16 5.18
C ALA A 61 -15.54 0.34 6.57
N ALA A 62 -14.82 -0.69 7.05
CA ALA A 62 -14.09 -0.62 8.31
C ALA A 62 -13.00 0.47 8.26
N PRO A 63 -12.57 1.04 9.41
CA PRO A 63 -11.61 2.15 9.43
C PRO A 63 -10.28 1.86 8.73
N ASP A 64 -9.74 0.65 8.83
CA ASP A 64 -8.50 0.25 8.16
C ASP A 64 -8.68 0.23 6.63
N VAL A 65 -9.83 -0.22 6.15
CA VAL A 65 -10.17 -0.21 4.72
C VAL A 65 -10.38 1.22 4.23
N ARG A 66 -11.08 2.05 5.00
CA ARG A 66 -11.31 3.46 4.63
C ARG A 66 -10.01 4.23 4.50
N LYS A 67 -9.01 3.94 5.35
CA LYS A 67 -7.68 4.53 5.26
C LYS A 67 -7.04 4.24 3.91
N GLU A 68 -7.10 3.00 3.46
CA GLU A 68 -6.51 2.59 2.18
C GLU A 68 -7.31 3.15 0.99
N GLN A 69 -8.63 3.18 1.10
CA GLN A 69 -9.46 3.84 0.08
C GLN A 69 -9.11 5.31 -0.09
N ALA A 70 -8.84 6.02 1.00
CA ALA A 70 -8.44 7.42 0.95
C ALA A 70 -7.06 7.60 0.28
N ARG A 71 -6.13 6.69 0.54
CA ARG A 71 -4.81 6.69 -0.13
C ARG A 71 -4.96 6.53 -1.64
N ILE A 72 -5.79 5.59 -2.07
CA ILE A 72 -6.07 5.35 -3.49
C ILE A 72 -6.76 6.56 -4.12
N ALA A 73 -7.71 7.16 -3.42
CA ALA A 73 -8.45 8.30 -3.93
C ALA A 73 -7.56 9.53 -4.17
N ARG A 74 -6.50 9.68 -3.36
CA ARG A 74 -5.53 10.78 -3.52
C ARG A 74 -4.54 10.55 -4.65
N ALA A 75 -4.36 9.30 -5.07
CA ALA A 75 -3.29 8.92 -6.00
C ALA A 75 -3.68 9.18 -7.46
N ASP A 76 -2.73 9.70 -8.23
CA ASP A 76 -2.82 9.75 -9.69
C ASP A 76 -2.26 8.48 -10.32
N ALA A 77 -1.31 7.84 -9.64
CA ALA A 77 -0.69 6.59 -10.08
C ALA A 77 -0.42 5.70 -8.87
N ILE A 78 -0.45 4.38 -9.07
CA ILE A 78 -0.19 3.39 -8.03
C ILE A 78 0.94 2.48 -8.49
N CYS A 79 1.96 2.33 -7.65
CA CYS A 79 3.05 1.38 -7.87
C CYS A 79 2.96 0.28 -6.82
N LEU A 80 2.84 -0.96 -7.26
CA LEU A 80 2.80 -2.13 -6.38
C LEU A 80 4.16 -2.80 -6.40
N VAL A 81 4.78 -2.97 -5.23
CA VAL A 81 6.10 -3.58 -5.08
C VAL A 81 6.00 -4.74 -4.10
N PHE A 82 6.17 -5.96 -4.60
CA PHE A 82 6.03 -7.16 -3.80
C PHE A 82 6.87 -8.30 -4.39
N PRO A 83 7.29 -9.27 -3.56
CA PRO A 83 8.03 -10.42 -4.07
C PRO A 83 7.10 -11.44 -4.70
N LEU A 84 7.59 -12.14 -5.73
CA LEU A 84 6.96 -13.33 -6.26
C LEU A 84 7.79 -14.52 -5.79
N PHE A 85 7.15 -15.43 -5.07
CA PHE A 85 7.80 -16.63 -4.59
C PHE A 85 7.45 -17.79 -5.51
N TRP A 86 8.48 -18.47 -6.00
CA TRP A 86 8.33 -19.61 -6.87
C TRP A 86 8.90 -20.86 -6.21
N TRP A 87 8.18 -21.92 -6.22
CA TRP A 87 8.73 -23.25 -5.89
C TRP A 87 7.73 -24.37 -6.16
#